data_2fd42e9213f25614f6e9106589574e88
#
_entry.id   2fd42e9213f25614f6e9106589574e88
#
_cell.length_a   1.000
_cell.length_b   1.000
_cell.length_c   1.000
_cell.angle_alpha   90.00
_cell.angle_beta   90.00
_cell.angle_gamma   90.00
#
_symmetry.space_group_name_H-M   'P 1'
#
loop_
_entity.id
_entity.type
_entity.pdbx_description
1 polymer ?
#
loop_
_entity_poly.entity_id
_entity_poly.type
_entity_poly.pdbx_seq_one_letter_code
_entity_poly.pdbx_strand_id
1 'polypeptide(L)'
;MTTTTTQASGTAASSLAMKGVLSPVLTPFRPDLSVHKELLTAQCQWLLNCNVGLAVFGTNSEGNSLSFGERADLVQYLVAQGIDPHRMMPGTGGCALPDVVSLTQACLRAGVKDVLVLPPFYYKGVSDDGLYAFFSELIERVGDSSLRVYLYHIPPVSQIGFSMDLIEKLLNKYGPVIAGAKDSGGQ
;
A
#
# COMPACT_ATOMS: atom_id res chain seq x y z
N MET A 1 -49.18 26.58 -7.23
CA MET A 1 -48.53 25.27 -7.28
C MET A 1 -47.06 25.52 -7.44
N THR A 2 -46.34 25.49 -6.32
CA THR A 2 -44.90 25.80 -6.26
C THR A 2 -44.14 24.47 -6.09
N THR A 3 -43.47 24.03 -7.13
CA THR A 3 -42.69 22.81 -7.13
C THR A 3 -41.30 23.10 -6.51
N THR A 4 -41.09 22.61 -5.31
CA THR A 4 -39.78 22.64 -4.63
C THR A 4 -38.93 21.50 -5.12
N THR A 5 -37.89 21.82 -5.90
CA THR A 5 -36.88 20.86 -6.33
C THR A 5 -35.88 20.69 -5.21
N THR A 6 -35.92 19.55 -4.54
CA THR A 6 -34.90 19.17 -3.55
C THR A 6 -33.65 18.72 -4.28
N GLN A 7 -32.60 19.54 -4.26
CA GLN A 7 -31.26 19.13 -4.67
C GLN A 7 -30.66 18.21 -3.59
N ALA A 8 -30.45 16.96 -3.95
CA ALA A 8 -29.67 16.06 -3.15
C ALA A 8 -28.19 16.46 -3.28
N SER A 9 -27.66 17.10 -2.25
CA SER A 9 -26.22 17.35 -2.11
C SER A 9 -25.51 16.04 -1.76
N GLY A 10 -25.11 15.30 -2.78
CA GLY A 10 -24.14 14.21 -2.64
C GLY A 10 -22.79 14.80 -2.26
N THR A 11 -22.47 14.85 -0.97
CA THR A 11 -21.11 15.05 -0.49
C THR A 11 -20.30 13.82 -0.91
N ALA A 12 -19.63 13.91 -2.06
CA ALA A 12 -18.55 13.00 -2.40
C ALA A 12 -17.52 13.13 -1.27
N ALA A 13 -17.39 12.09 -0.44
CA ALA A 13 -16.31 11.99 0.51
C ALA A 13 -15.02 11.98 -0.32
N SER A 14 -14.35 13.12 -0.41
CA SER A 14 -13.03 13.27 -0.97
C SER A 14 -12.13 12.32 -0.18
N SER A 15 -11.79 11.17 -0.76
CA SER A 15 -10.77 10.28 -0.20
C SER A 15 -9.46 11.06 -0.27
N LEU A 16 -9.06 11.65 0.84
CA LEU A 16 -7.79 12.36 0.93
C LEU A 16 -6.67 11.35 0.72
N ALA A 17 -6.07 11.37 -0.48
CA ALA A 17 -4.82 10.65 -0.73
C ALA A 17 -3.80 11.05 0.32
N MET A 18 -2.92 10.11 0.69
CA MET A 18 -1.88 10.36 1.69
C MET A 18 -1.00 11.54 1.25
N LYS A 19 -0.71 12.45 2.17
CA LYS A 19 0.06 13.67 1.89
C LYS A 19 1.24 13.81 2.85
N GLY A 20 2.23 14.57 2.40
CA GLY A 20 3.41 14.89 3.20
C GLY A 20 4.53 13.88 3.00
N VAL A 21 5.43 13.80 3.99
CA VAL A 21 6.58 12.92 3.98
C VAL A 21 6.21 11.60 4.64
N LEU A 22 6.59 10.49 3.99
CA LEU A 22 6.51 9.15 4.56
C LEU A 22 7.93 8.59 4.68
N SER A 23 8.26 8.04 5.84
CA SER A 23 9.53 7.35 6.05
C SER A 23 9.38 5.86 5.79
N PRO A 24 10.31 5.23 5.04
CA PRO A 24 10.44 3.78 5.03
C PRO A 24 10.98 3.33 6.39
N VAL A 25 10.08 2.93 7.28
CA VAL A 25 10.42 2.54 8.65
C VAL A 25 11.26 1.28 8.65
N LEU A 26 12.43 1.30 9.27
CA LEU A 26 13.25 0.10 9.43
C LEU A 26 12.55 -0.93 10.31
N THR A 27 12.74 -2.21 10.01
CA THR A 27 12.20 -3.32 10.81
C THR A 27 13.29 -3.82 11.75
N PRO A 28 13.24 -3.51 13.05
CA PRO A 28 14.24 -3.99 14.00
C PRO A 28 14.03 -5.49 14.29
N PHE A 29 15.11 -6.26 14.17
CA PHE A 29 15.12 -7.69 14.48
C PHE A 29 15.89 -7.97 15.79
N ARG A 30 15.48 -9.03 16.48
CA ARG A 30 16.23 -9.62 17.58
C ARG A 30 17.33 -10.57 17.04
N PRO A 31 18.26 -11.01 17.90
CA PRO A 31 19.30 -11.97 17.46
C PRO A 31 18.76 -13.30 16.92
N ASP A 32 17.55 -13.69 17.32
CA ASP A 32 16.85 -14.87 16.82
C ASP A 32 16.06 -14.62 15.52
N LEU A 33 16.24 -13.44 14.91
CA LEU A 33 15.58 -12.95 13.70
C LEU A 33 14.07 -12.67 13.85
N SER A 34 13.52 -12.77 15.04
CA SER A 34 12.16 -12.29 15.29
C SER A 34 12.11 -10.76 15.29
N VAL A 35 10.97 -10.18 14.89
CA VAL A 35 10.80 -8.72 14.91
C VAL A 35 10.72 -8.21 16.35
N HIS A 36 11.49 -7.18 16.66
CA HIS A 36 11.43 -6.48 17.94
C HIS A 36 10.25 -5.49 17.91
N LYS A 37 9.06 -5.99 18.20
CA LYS A 37 7.78 -5.26 18.03
C LYS A 37 7.72 -3.95 18.83
N GLU A 38 8.26 -3.96 20.06
CA GLU A 38 8.26 -2.79 20.94
C GLU A 38 9.15 -1.66 20.37
N LEU A 39 10.31 -2.03 19.83
CA LEU A 39 11.22 -1.06 19.19
C LEU A 39 10.64 -0.52 17.87
N LEU A 40 10.00 -1.39 17.08
CA LEU A 40 9.28 -0.99 15.88
C LEU A 40 8.18 0.04 16.21
N THR A 41 7.39 -0.22 17.26
CA THR A 41 6.34 0.69 17.72
C THR A 41 6.93 2.03 18.17
N ALA A 42 7.98 2.01 18.97
CA ALA A 42 8.65 3.23 19.44
C ALA A 42 9.18 4.08 18.28
N GLN A 43 9.76 3.45 17.26
CA GLN A 43 10.24 4.12 16.06
C GLN A 43 9.08 4.72 15.24
N CYS A 44 7.99 3.98 15.06
CA CYS A 44 6.78 4.49 14.41
C CYS A 44 6.24 5.72 15.14
N GLN A 45 6.12 5.64 16.47
CA GLN A 45 5.62 6.73 17.29
C GLN A 45 6.52 7.98 17.20
N TRP A 46 7.85 7.78 17.23
CA TRP A 46 8.80 8.88 17.06
C TRP A 46 8.64 9.59 15.71
N LEU A 47 8.50 8.84 14.60
CA LEU A 47 8.28 9.41 13.26
C LEU A 47 6.96 10.19 13.20
N LEU A 48 5.88 9.65 13.76
CA LEU A 48 4.58 10.33 13.80
C LEU A 48 4.64 11.63 14.61
N ASN A 49 5.38 11.65 15.72
CA ASN A 49 5.62 12.86 16.53
C ASN A 49 6.41 13.93 15.77
N CYS A 50 7.23 13.51 14.78
CA CYS A 50 7.90 14.40 13.83
C CYS A 50 7.01 14.78 12.63
N ASN A 51 5.70 14.45 12.65
CA ASN A 51 4.76 14.65 11.58
C ASN A 51 5.12 13.90 10.27
N VAL A 52 5.84 12.79 10.38
CA VAL A 52 6.20 11.90 9.26
C VAL A 52 5.28 10.69 9.23
N GLY A 53 4.70 10.37 8.09
CA GLY A 53 3.92 9.15 7.87
C GLY A 53 4.81 7.91 7.74
N LEU A 54 4.20 6.73 7.75
CA LEU A 54 4.88 5.45 7.90
C LEU A 54 4.71 4.60 6.64
N ALA A 55 5.79 4.39 5.87
CA ALA A 55 5.83 3.40 4.80
C ALA A 55 6.53 2.13 5.33
N VAL A 56 5.80 1.32 6.11
CA VAL A 56 6.30 0.08 6.72
C VAL A 56 6.34 -1.08 5.72
N PHE A 57 7.24 -2.03 5.91
CA PHE A 57 7.31 -3.30 5.19
C PHE A 57 7.45 -3.17 3.66
N GLY A 58 7.98 -2.04 3.18
CA GLY A 58 8.48 -1.88 1.82
C GLY A 58 9.89 -2.44 1.67
N THR A 59 10.57 -2.15 0.56
CA THR A 59 11.93 -2.64 0.27
C THR A 59 12.94 -2.19 1.33
N ASN A 60 12.99 -0.90 1.62
CA ASN A 60 13.93 -0.35 2.62
C ASN A 60 13.52 -0.68 4.07
N SER A 61 12.30 -1.16 4.26
CA SER A 61 11.77 -1.63 5.54
C SER A 61 11.85 -3.14 5.68
N GLU A 62 12.65 -3.79 4.85
CA GLU A 62 12.97 -5.22 4.91
C GLU A 62 11.73 -6.12 4.76
N GLY A 63 10.67 -5.62 4.10
CA GLY A 63 9.42 -6.37 3.93
C GLY A 63 9.58 -7.73 3.27
N ASN A 64 10.59 -7.89 2.38
CA ASN A 64 10.87 -9.17 1.73
C ASN A 64 11.62 -10.18 2.65
N SER A 65 12.05 -9.75 3.84
CA SER A 65 12.60 -10.63 4.89
C SER A 65 11.52 -11.13 5.85
N LEU A 66 10.26 -10.72 5.63
CA LEU A 66 9.10 -11.10 6.41
C LEU A 66 8.12 -11.90 5.55
N SER A 67 7.52 -12.93 6.12
CA SER A 67 6.39 -13.62 5.51
C SER A 67 5.17 -12.70 5.40
N PHE A 68 4.23 -13.04 4.53
CA PHE A 68 2.97 -12.28 4.40
C PHE A 68 2.15 -12.32 5.71
N GLY A 69 2.17 -13.45 6.43
CA GLY A 69 1.54 -13.60 7.73
C GLY A 69 2.14 -12.66 8.78
N GLU A 70 3.47 -12.63 8.90
CA GLU A 70 4.15 -11.70 9.83
C GLU A 70 3.84 -10.24 9.52
N ARG A 71 3.83 -9.85 8.25
CA ARG A 71 3.45 -8.46 7.87
C ARG A 71 2.02 -8.14 8.26
N ALA A 72 1.08 -9.06 8.04
CA ALA A 72 -0.32 -8.88 8.44
C ALA A 72 -0.47 -8.72 9.97
N ASP A 73 0.19 -9.59 10.73
CA ASP A 73 0.17 -9.55 12.20
C ASP A 73 0.82 -8.26 12.74
N LEU A 74 1.91 -7.80 12.11
CA LEU A 74 2.58 -6.57 12.50
C LEU A 74 1.75 -5.32 12.22
N VAL A 75 1.02 -5.25 11.10
CA VAL A 75 0.09 -4.16 10.82
C VAL A 75 -1.00 -4.10 11.90
N GLN A 76 -1.63 -5.25 12.19
CA GLN A 76 -2.66 -5.33 13.24
C GLN A 76 -2.09 -4.95 14.62
N TYR A 77 -0.90 -5.43 14.94
CA TYR A 77 -0.21 -5.12 16.19
C TYR A 77 0.05 -3.61 16.32
N LEU A 78 0.61 -2.95 15.29
CA LEU A 78 0.87 -1.51 15.31
C LEU A 78 -0.41 -0.71 15.56
N VAL A 79 -1.52 -1.05 14.88
CA VAL A 79 -2.82 -0.40 15.10
C VAL A 79 -3.31 -0.63 16.53
N ALA A 80 -3.17 -1.85 17.07
CA ALA A 80 -3.54 -2.17 18.45
C ALA A 80 -2.68 -1.39 19.48
N GLN A 81 -1.46 -0.99 19.12
CA GLN A 81 -0.61 -0.12 19.95
C GLN A 81 -0.92 1.38 19.78
N GLY A 82 -2.00 1.74 19.08
CA GLY A 82 -2.44 3.12 18.90
C GLY A 82 -1.78 3.86 17.74
N ILE A 83 -1.09 3.17 16.83
CA ILE A 83 -0.61 3.79 15.59
C ILE A 83 -1.83 4.05 14.68
N ASP A 84 -1.98 5.31 14.24
CA ASP A 84 -3.08 5.71 13.37
C ASP A 84 -2.98 5.01 12.00
N PRO A 85 -3.97 4.17 11.62
CA PRO A 85 -3.98 3.48 10.34
C PRO A 85 -3.98 4.44 9.13
N HIS A 86 -4.48 5.67 9.28
CA HIS A 86 -4.48 6.67 8.22
C HIS A 86 -3.10 7.31 7.97
N ARG A 87 -2.13 7.02 8.82
CA ARG A 87 -0.75 7.48 8.69
C ARG A 87 0.19 6.36 8.22
N MET A 88 -0.35 5.19 7.85
CA MET A 88 0.41 4.02 7.39
C MET A 88 0.15 3.70 5.93
N MET A 89 1.21 3.35 5.21
CA MET A 89 1.21 2.81 3.85
C MET A 89 2.12 1.56 3.80
N PRO A 90 1.64 0.41 4.28
CA PRO A 90 2.42 -0.82 4.28
C PRO A 90 2.68 -1.35 2.88
N GLY A 91 3.85 -1.97 2.69
CA GLY A 91 4.18 -2.73 1.49
C GLY A 91 3.44 -4.07 1.48
N THR A 92 2.50 -4.23 0.55
CA THR A 92 1.74 -5.48 0.38
C THR A 92 2.13 -6.26 -0.86
N GLY A 93 2.96 -5.67 -1.75
CA GLY A 93 3.40 -6.29 -2.99
C GLY A 93 4.19 -7.60 -2.80
N GLY A 94 4.09 -8.46 -3.79
CA GLY A 94 4.74 -9.77 -3.82
C GLY A 94 4.48 -10.49 -5.14
N CYS A 95 4.99 -11.73 -5.27
CA CYS A 95 4.93 -12.48 -6.53
C CYS A 95 3.68 -13.37 -6.63
N ALA A 96 3.18 -13.89 -5.51
CA ALA A 96 1.98 -14.72 -5.46
C ALA A 96 0.74 -13.84 -5.24
N LEU A 97 -0.12 -13.76 -6.24
CA LEU A 97 -1.35 -12.96 -6.18
C LEU A 97 -2.22 -13.27 -4.95
N PRO A 98 -2.46 -14.54 -4.55
CA PRO A 98 -3.27 -14.84 -3.37
C PRO A 98 -2.69 -14.23 -2.07
N ASP A 99 -1.36 -14.22 -1.93
CA ASP A 99 -0.69 -13.65 -0.76
C ASP A 99 -0.85 -12.12 -0.72
N VAL A 100 -0.68 -11.46 -1.89
CA VAL A 100 -0.87 -10.01 -2.02
C VAL A 100 -2.29 -9.60 -1.69
N VAL A 101 -3.29 -10.35 -2.19
CA VAL A 101 -4.71 -10.15 -1.89
C VAL A 101 -4.98 -10.31 -0.39
N SER A 102 -4.51 -11.42 0.21
CA SER A 102 -4.72 -11.73 1.62
C SER A 102 -4.12 -10.66 2.55
N LEU A 103 -2.88 -10.23 2.28
CA LEU A 103 -2.22 -9.18 3.06
C LEU A 103 -2.92 -7.82 2.90
N THR A 104 -3.32 -7.46 1.66
CA THR A 104 -4.05 -6.22 1.41
C THR A 104 -5.39 -6.20 2.16
N GLN A 105 -6.13 -7.31 2.13
CA GLN A 105 -7.36 -7.45 2.92
C GLN A 105 -7.11 -7.39 4.43
N ALA A 106 -5.99 -7.92 4.92
CA ALA A 106 -5.62 -7.82 6.34
C ALA A 106 -5.34 -6.36 6.74
N CYS A 107 -4.67 -5.58 5.88
CA CYS A 107 -4.47 -4.15 6.09
C CYS A 107 -5.81 -3.39 6.17
N LEU A 108 -6.73 -3.66 5.23
CA LEU A 108 -8.06 -3.03 5.22
C LEU A 108 -8.87 -3.38 6.49
N ARG A 109 -8.84 -4.63 6.93
CA ARG A 109 -9.48 -5.03 8.22
C ARG A 109 -8.89 -4.31 9.43
N ALA A 110 -7.62 -3.94 9.38
CA ALA A 110 -6.98 -3.13 10.40
C ALA A 110 -7.25 -1.62 10.26
N GLY A 111 -8.03 -1.20 9.26
CA GLY A 111 -8.34 0.20 8.98
C GLY A 111 -7.34 0.93 8.08
N VAL A 112 -6.27 0.25 7.64
CA VAL A 112 -5.25 0.80 6.74
C VAL A 112 -5.74 0.67 5.30
N LYS A 113 -5.97 1.80 4.64
CA LYS A 113 -6.53 1.85 3.28
C LYS A 113 -5.47 2.06 2.20
N ASP A 114 -4.36 2.70 2.56
CA ASP A 114 -3.26 3.02 1.65
C ASP A 114 -2.23 1.90 1.67
N VAL A 115 -1.96 1.30 0.50
CA VAL A 115 -0.98 0.21 0.39
C VAL A 115 0.01 0.47 -0.75
N LEU A 116 1.26 0.12 -0.52
CA LEU A 116 2.34 0.23 -1.51
C LEU A 116 2.55 -1.14 -2.16
N VAL A 117 2.32 -1.25 -3.47
CA VAL A 117 2.32 -2.54 -4.14
C VAL A 117 3.45 -2.63 -5.17
N LEU A 118 4.45 -3.48 -4.86
CA LEU A 118 5.43 -3.92 -5.85
C LEU A 118 4.78 -4.81 -6.90
N PRO A 119 5.20 -4.71 -8.18
CA PRO A 119 4.85 -5.71 -9.17
C PRO A 119 5.43 -7.10 -8.81
N PRO A 120 5.00 -8.19 -9.47
CA PRO A 120 5.49 -9.54 -9.19
C PRO A 120 6.94 -9.72 -9.67
N PHE A 121 7.87 -9.16 -8.95
CA PHE A 121 9.28 -8.91 -9.27
C PHE A 121 10.13 -10.17 -9.53
N TYR A 122 9.65 -11.35 -9.19
CA TYR A 122 10.35 -12.60 -9.53
C TYR A 122 10.33 -12.86 -11.05
N TYR A 123 9.23 -12.52 -11.72
CA TYR A 123 9.03 -12.76 -13.14
C TYR A 123 9.58 -11.59 -13.95
N LYS A 124 10.67 -11.82 -14.70
CA LYS A 124 11.33 -10.78 -15.50
C LYS A 124 10.72 -10.68 -16.91
N GLY A 125 10.77 -9.47 -17.48
CA GLY A 125 10.28 -9.25 -18.84
C GLY A 125 8.76 -9.40 -18.99
N VAL A 126 8.00 -9.20 -17.91
CA VAL A 126 6.53 -9.23 -17.94
C VAL A 126 6.01 -8.07 -18.78
N SER A 127 5.05 -8.35 -19.67
CA SER A 127 4.40 -7.33 -20.48
C SER A 127 3.48 -6.43 -19.65
N ASP A 128 3.17 -5.23 -20.18
CA ASP A 128 2.18 -4.33 -19.57
C ASP A 128 0.81 -4.99 -19.43
N ASP A 129 0.40 -5.82 -20.38
CA ASP A 129 -0.85 -6.57 -20.29
C ASP A 129 -0.83 -7.59 -19.14
N GLY A 130 0.32 -8.24 -18.88
CA GLY A 130 0.48 -9.12 -17.74
C GLY A 130 0.43 -8.37 -16.41
N LEU A 131 1.08 -7.20 -16.33
CA LEU A 131 1.00 -6.34 -15.15
C LEU A 131 -0.41 -5.78 -14.95
N TYR A 132 -1.06 -5.34 -16.02
CA TYR A 132 -2.45 -4.89 -15.98
C TYR A 132 -3.37 -5.98 -15.44
N ALA A 133 -3.24 -7.22 -15.92
CA ALA A 133 -4.01 -8.35 -15.42
C ALA A 133 -3.75 -8.62 -13.94
N PHE A 134 -2.48 -8.59 -13.49
CA PHE A 134 -2.12 -8.78 -12.09
C PHE A 134 -2.77 -7.74 -11.17
N PHE A 135 -2.65 -6.46 -11.50
CA PHE A 135 -3.25 -5.38 -10.70
C PHE A 135 -4.77 -5.38 -10.76
N SER A 136 -5.36 -5.72 -11.91
CA SER A 136 -6.80 -5.90 -12.05
C SER A 136 -7.33 -6.99 -11.13
N GLU A 137 -6.73 -8.17 -11.17
CA GLU A 137 -7.11 -9.30 -10.31
C GLU A 137 -6.91 -8.96 -8.82
N LEU A 138 -5.84 -8.26 -8.46
CA LEU A 138 -5.64 -7.79 -7.09
C LEU A 138 -6.81 -6.94 -6.62
N ILE A 139 -7.14 -5.88 -7.38
CA ILE A 139 -8.19 -4.92 -7.01
C ILE A 139 -9.56 -5.61 -6.95
N GLU A 140 -9.88 -6.40 -7.95
CA GLU A 140 -11.17 -7.09 -8.05
C GLU A 140 -11.36 -8.15 -6.95
N ARG A 141 -10.30 -8.91 -6.61
CA ARG A 141 -10.38 -9.92 -5.53
C ARG A 141 -10.37 -9.29 -4.13
N VAL A 142 -9.72 -8.16 -3.94
CA VAL A 142 -9.82 -7.41 -2.69
C VAL A 142 -11.25 -6.90 -2.50
N GLY A 143 -11.88 -6.36 -3.56
CA GLY A 143 -13.30 -6.04 -3.61
C GLY A 143 -13.75 -4.91 -2.67
N ASP A 144 -12.83 -4.02 -2.25
CA ASP A 144 -13.13 -2.92 -1.33
C ASP A 144 -12.88 -1.57 -2.02
N SER A 145 -13.92 -0.78 -2.18
CA SER A 145 -13.85 0.54 -2.83
C SER A 145 -13.07 1.59 -2.03
N SER A 146 -12.78 1.33 -0.76
CA SER A 146 -11.94 2.21 0.07
C SER A 146 -10.45 1.96 -0.11
N LEU A 147 -10.05 0.90 -0.83
CA LEU A 147 -8.67 0.58 -1.14
C LEU A 147 -8.00 1.71 -1.94
N ARG A 148 -6.78 2.06 -1.55
CA ARG A 148 -5.92 2.99 -2.27
C ARG A 148 -4.56 2.34 -2.54
N VAL A 149 -4.30 2.04 -3.80
CA VAL A 149 -3.07 1.40 -4.28
C VAL A 149 -2.09 2.47 -4.73
N TYR A 150 -0.87 2.42 -4.19
CA TYR A 150 0.27 3.16 -4.69
C TYR A 150 1.17 2.20 -5.45
N LEU A 151 1.32 2.42 -6.75
CA LEU A 151 2.16 1.62 -7.62
C LEU A 151 3.63 1.83 -7.26
N TYR A 152 4.38 0.78 -6.97
CA TYR A 152 5.78 0.91 -6.58
C TYR A 152 6.71 0.67 -7.77
N HIS A 153 7.16 1.74 -8.39
CA HIS A 153 8.13 1.74 -9.49
C HIS A 153 9.55 1.77 -8.92
N ILE A 154 10.26 0.64 -9.00
CA ILE A 154 11.65 0.49 -8.56
C ILE A 154 12.44 -0.45 -9.50
N PRO A 155 12.61 -0.10 -10.79
CA PRO A 155 13.26 -0.96 -11.78
C PRO A 155 14.67 -1.44 -11.40
N PRO A 156 15.52 -0.63 -10.72
CA PRO A 156 16.85 -1.11 -10.32
C PRO A 156 16.83 -2.35 -9.42
N VAL A 157 15.74 -2.58 -8.68
CA VAL A 157 15.58 -3.73 -7.77
C VAL A 157 14.65 -4.78 -8.36
N SER A 158 13.46 -4.38 -8.83
CA SER A 158 12.44 -5.30 -9.35
C SER A 158 12.75 -5.80 -10.76
N GLN A 159 13.53 -5.05 -11.55
CA GLN A 159 13.73 -5.24 -13.00
C GLN A 159 12.41 -5.22 -13.79
N ILE A 160 11.39 -4.60 -13.21
CA ILE A 160 10.08 -4.36 -13.81
C ILE A 160 9.73 -2.90 -13.54
N GLY A 161 9.28 -2.20 -14.58
CA GLY A 161 8.78 -0.82 -14.49
C GLY A 161 7.32 -0.74 -14.84
N PHE A 162 6.73 0.41 -14.56
CA PHE A 162 5.41 0.79 -15.05
C PHE A 162 5.61 1.77 -16.22
N SER A 163 5.06 1.45 -17.38
CA SER A 163 4.96 2.41 -18.47
C SER A 163 3.85 3.42 -18.19
N MET A 164 3.90 4.57 -18.85
CA MET A 164 2.82 5.56 -18.75
C MET A 164 1.50 5.01 -19.28
N ASP A 165 1.52 4.22 -20.37
CA ASP A 165 0.35 3.60 -20.96
C ASP A 165 -0.32 2.60 -19.99
N LEU A 166 0.48 1.82 -19.26
CA LEU A 166 -0.04 0.92 -18.21
C LEU A 166 -0.69 1.70 -17.06
N ILE A 167 -0.05 2.77 -16.60
CA ILE A 167 -0.58 3.61 -15.53
C ILE A 167 -1.91 4.24 -15.96
N GLU A 168 -1.96 4.80 -17.17
CA GLU A 168 -3.17 5.38 -17.74
C GLU A 168 -4.30 4.34 -17.86
N LYS A 169 -3.99 3.15 -18.36
CA LYS A 169 -4.95 2.05 -18.49
C LYS A 169 -5.53 1.64 -17.14
N LEU A 170 -4.71 1.57 -16.08
CA LEU A 170 -5.16 1.28 -14.72
C LEU A 170 -6.01 2.42 -14.14
N LEU A 171 -5.61 3.67 -14.32
CA LEU A 171 -6.36 4.85 -13.89
C LEU A 171 -7.73 4.94 -14.56
N ASN A 172 -7.80 4.68 -15.86
CA ASN A 172 -9.06 4.73 -16.62
C ASN A 172 -10.06 3.67 -16.14
N LYS A 173 -9.60 2.50 -15.70
CA LYS A 173 -10.50 1.44 -15.20
C LYS A 173 -10.83 1.57 -13.72
N TYR A 174 -9.84 1.86 -12.90
CA TYR A 174 -9.98 1.78 -11.43
C TYR A 174 -9.98 3.13 -10.72
N GLY A 175 -9.76 4.22 -11.46
CA GLY A 175 -9.90 5.59 -10.97
C GLY A 175 -9.30 5.82 -9.58
N PRO A 176 -10.13 6.15 -8.57
CA PRO A 176 -9.66 6.53 -7.23
C PRO A 176 -8.91 5.42 -6.47
N VAL A 177 -9.07 4.14 -6.88
CA VAL A 177 -8.35 3.02 -6.25
C VAL A 177 -6.86 3.10 -6.56
N ILE A 178 -6.47 3.59 -7.76
CA ILE A 178 -5.07 3.90 -8.08
C ILE A 178 -4.78 5.30 -7.55
N ALA A 179 -4.32 5.38 -6.31
CA ALA A 179 -4.17 6.64 -5.59
C ALA A 179 -2.87 7.38 -5.89
N GLY A 180 -1.88 6.70 -6.45
CA GLY A 180 -0.60 7.31 -6.79
C GLY A 180 0.47 6.30 -7.19
N ALA A 181 1.70 6.80 -7.32
CA ALA A 181 2.88 5.98 -7.56
C ALA A 181 4.03 6.44 -6.66
N LYS A 182 4.84 5.48 -6.20
CA LYS A 182 6.15 5.76 -5.62
C LYS A 182 7.21 5.44 -6.65
N ASP A 183 7.92 6.46 -7.10
CA ASP A 183 9.05 6.31 -8.01
C ASP A 183 10.36 6.21 -7.24
N SER A 184 11.11 5.15 -7.49
CA SER A 184 12.46 4.89 -7.00
C SER A 184 13.37 4.46 -8.16
N GLY A 185 13.09 4.93 -9.38
CA GLY A 185 13.86 4.65 -10.60
C GLY A 185 15.26 5.25 -10.58
N GLY A 186 15.46 6.35 -9.88
CA GLY A 186 16.78 7.00 -9.75
C GLY A 186 17.18 7.83 -10.97
N GLN A 187 16.23 8.24 -11.81
CA GLN A 187 16.45 9.07 -12.99
C GLN A 187 15.88 10.47 -12.79
#